data_7440e5a3577b2fcfea44ca56daa98103
#
_entry.id   7440e5a3577b2fcfea44ca56daa98103
#
_cell.length_a   1.000
_cell.length_b   1.000
_cell.length_c   1.000
_cell.angle_alpha   90.00
_cell.angle_beta   90.00
_cell.angle_gamma   90.00
#
_symmetry.space_group_name_H-M   'P 1'
#
loop_
_entity.id
_entity.type
_entity.pdbx_description
1 polymer ?
#
loop_
_entity_poly.entity_id
_entity_poly.type
_entity_poly.pdbx_seq_one_letter_code
_entity_poly.pdbx_strand_id
1 'polypeptide(L)'
;MSKIYLDACIVIYFVEKHLAYASKIEALINNLGMNDALCFSPLIRLECLVMPLRTNDTTLQNLYESFFKTQKMLEMTVEIFDKATQLRADFNSLKTPDALHLATALHHNCDEFWTNDNRLNSIAPSLVKNVLIT
;
A
#
# COMPACT_ATOMS: atom_id res chain seq x y z
N MET A 1 -3.93 -17.04 7.83
CA MET A 1 -3.59 -15.63 8.11
C MET A 1 -2.98 -14.99 6.88
N SER A 2 -3.59 -13.92 6.41
CA SER A 2 -3.08 -13.21 5.24
C SER A 2 -2.53 -11.85 5.64
N LYS A 3 -1.42 -11.47 5.01
CA LYS A 3 -0.88 -10.11 5.11
C LYS A 3 -1.13 -9.42 3.78
N ILE A 4 -1.76 -8.26 3.85
CA ILE A 4 -2.17 -7.50 2.67
C ILE A 4 -1.48 -6.15 2.72
N TYR A 5 -0.60 -5.89 1.76
CA TYR A 5 0.08 -4.61 1.64
C TYR A 5 -0.80 -3.64 0.86
N LEU A 6 -0.99 -2.45 1.41
CA LEU A 6 -1.83 -1.43 0.80
C LEU A 6 -0.97 -0.38 0.11
N ASP A 7 -1.21 -0.17 -1.19
CA ASP A 7 -0.63 0.96 -1.90
C ASP A 7 -1.23 2.27 -1.37
N ALA A 8 -0.51 3.38 -1.52
CA ALA A 8 -0.96 4.68 -1.03
C ALA A 8 -2.33 5.07 -1.59
N CYS A 9 -2.59 4.80 -2.86
CA CYS A 9 -3.88 5.11 -3.47
C CYS A 9 -5.04 4.41 -2.75
N ILE A 10 -4.85 3.18 -2.32
CA ILE A 10 -5.90 2.43 -1.61
C ILE A 10 -6.17 3.06 -0.24
N VAL A 11 -5.11 3.42 0.49
CA VAL A 11 -5.26 4.09 1.78
C VAL A 11 -5.97 5.44 1.61
N ILE A 12 -5.55 6.22 0.62
CA ILE A 12 -6.13 7.55 0.34
C ILE A 12 -7.61 7.42 0.01
N TYR A 13 -7.99 6.50 -0.88
CA TYR A 13 -9.40 6.31 -1.25
C TYR A 13 -10.24 5.90 -0.05
N PHE A 14 -9.71 5.05 0.81
CA PHE A 14 -10.42 4.59 1.99
C PHE A 14 -10.57 5.69 3.05
N VAL A 15 -9.47 6.33 3.43
CA VAL A 15 -9.46 7.34 4.51
C VAL A 15 -10.22 8.59 4.11
N GLU A 16 -10.07 9.04 2.86
CA GLU A 16 -10.72 10.25 2.37
C GLU A 16 -12.12 9.98 1.79
N LYS A 17 -12.61 8.75 1.91
CA LYS A 17 -13.95 8.34 1.50
C LYS A 17 -14.26 8.70 0.03
N HIS A 18 -13.36 8.26 -0.86
CA HIS A 18 -13.51 8.48 -2.30
C HIS A 18 -14.88 7.99 -2.79
N LEU A 19 -15.59 8.86 -3.51
CA LEU A 19 -16.97 8.59 -3.93
C LEU A 19 -17.15 7.30 -4.73
N ALA A 20 -16.17 6.98 -5.60
CA ALA A 20 -16.29 5.82 -6.47
C ALA A 20 -15.72 4.55 -5.85
N TYR A 21 -14.71 4.64 -4.96
CA TYR A 21 -13.92 3.48 -4.57
C TYR A 21 -13.97 3.11 -3.09
N ALA A 22 -14.33 4.05 -2.21
CA ALA A 22 -14.26 3.80 -0.77
C ALA A 22 -15.14 2.64 -0.34
N SER A 23 -16.37 2.56 -0.84
CA SER A 23 -17.29 1.48 -0.46
C SER A 23 -16.80 0.11 -0.91
N LYS A 24 -16.16 0.04 -2.07
CA LYS A 24 -15.59 -1.20 -2.61
C LYS A 24 -14.43 -1.69 -1.74
N ILE A 25 -13.54 -0.77 -1.35
CA ILE A 25 -12.41 -1.08 -0.47
C ILE A 25 -12.94 -1.51 0.90
N GLU A 26 -13.91 -0.79 1.44
CA GLU A 26 -14.52 -1.13 2.72
C GLU A 26 -15.12 -2.54 2.71
N ALA A 27 -15.81 -2.92 1.63
CA ALA A 27 -16.36 -4.26 1.48
C ALA A 27 -15.27 -5.33 1.49
N LEU A 28 -14.14 -5.07 0.82
CA LEU A 28 -13.01 -5.99 0.81
C LEU A 28 -12.40 -6.13 2.21
N ILE A 29 -12.25 -5.04 2.94
CA ILE A 29 -11.73 -5.05 4.30
C ILE A 29 -12.68 -5.83 5.21
N ASN A 30 -13.99 -5.62 5.09
CA ASN A 30 -14.98 -6.29 5.92
C ASN A 30 -15.03 -7.81 5.67
N ASN A 31 -14.56 -8.26 4.52
CA ASN A 31 -14.51 -9.70 4.21
C ASN A 31 -13.25 -10.39 4.76
N LEU A 32 -12.32 -9.64 5.35
CA LEU A 32 -11.12 -10.22 5.93
C LEU A 32 -11.42 -10.93 7.25
N GLY A 33 -10.65 -11.98 7.52
CA GLY A 33 -10.77 -12.73 8.78
C GLY A 33 -10.05 -12.04 9.93
N MET A 34 -10.27 -12.53 11.14
CA MET A 34 -9.68 -11.98 12.37
C MET A 34 -8.16 -12.00 12.36
N ASN A 35 -7.56 -12.99 11.66
CA ASN A 35 -6.11 -13.15 11.61
C ASN A 35 -5.46 -12.49 10.40
N ASP A 36 -6.25 -11.88 9.53
CA ASP A 36 -5.74 -11.15 8.39
C ASP A 36 -5.27 -9.77 8.82
N ALA A 37 -4.20 -9.26 8.21
CA ALA A 37 -3.64 -7.98 8.57
C ALA A 37 -3.48 -7.08 7.35
N LEU A 38 -3.94 -5.85 7.48
CA LEU A 38 -3.63 -4.78 6.53
C LEU A 38 -2.28 -4.20 6.93
N CYS A 39 -1.38 -4.12 5.95
CA CYS A 39 0.00 -3.70 6.19
C CYS A 39 0.34 -2.46 5.38
N PHE A 40 1.23 -1.66 5.91
CA PHE A 40 1.76 -0.49 5.24
C PHE A 40 3.24 -0.34 5.62
N SER A 41 3.92 0.58 4.98
CA SER A 41 5.33 0.89 5.28
C SER A 41 5.50 2.36 5.61
N PRO A 42 6.64 2.76 6.18
CA PRO A 42 6.95 4.17 6.36
C PRO A 42 6.83 4.98 5.07
N LEU A 43 7.12 4.37 3.92
CA LEU A 43 6.99 5.06 2.62
C LEU A 43 5.53 5.32 2.27
N ILE A 44 4.62 4.36 2.52
CA ILE A 44 3.17 4.58 2.33
C ILE A 44 2.70 5.72 3.22
N ARG A 45 3.11 5.71 4.49
CA ARG A 45 2.75 6.75 5.44
C ARG A 45 3.22 8.12 4.95
N LEU A 46 4.45 8.22 4.48
CA LEU A 46 5.00 9.45 3.90
C LEU A 46 4.14 9.93 2.74
N GLU A 47 3.84 9.05 1.79
CA GLU A 47 3.07 9.41 0.60
C GLU A 47 1.67 9.90 0.94
N CYS A 48 1.05 9.33 1.98
CA CYS A 48 -0.29 9.74 2.42
C CYS A 48 -0.27 11.07 3.18
N LEU A 49 0.78 11.36 3.95
CA LEU A 49 0.82 12.53 4.82
C LEU A 49 1.34 13.80 4.16
N VAL A 50 1.98 13.70 3.00
CA VAL A 50 2.55 14.87 2.32
C VAL A 50 1.49 15.95 2.08
N MET A 51 0.33 15.58 1.53
CA MET A 51 -0.69 16.56 1.16
C MET A 51 -1.38 17.19 2.38
N PRO A 52 -1.83 16.43 3.40
CA PRO A 52 -2.38 17.05 4.59
C PRO A 52 -1.41 18.02 5.28
N LEU A 53 -0.14 17.68 5.35
CA LEU A 53 0.88 18.58 5.94
C LEU A 53 1.08 19.82 5.09
N ARG A 54 1.14 19.65 3.76
CA ARG A 54 1.33 20.78 2.83
C ARG A 54 0.17 21.77 2.90
N THR A 55 -1.04 21.28 3.09
CA THR A 55 -2.24 22.11 3.13
C THR A 55 -2.66 22.50 4.55
N ASN A 56 -1.88 22.13 5.56
CA ASN A 56 -2.18 22.36 6.98
C ASN A 56 -3.56 21.82 7.39
N ASP A 57 -3.96 20.69 6.82
CA ASP A 57 -5.23 20.03 7.13
C ASP A 57 -5.02 19.07 8.31
N THR A 58 -5.12 19.59 9.52
CA THR A 58 -4.90 18.82 10.75
C THR A 58 -5.94 17.72 10.95
N THR A 59 -7.17 17.98 10.56
CA THR A 59 -8.25 16.99 10.66
C THR A 59 -7.93 15.76 9.79
N LEU A 60 -7.55 16.00 8.56
CA LEU A 60 -7.19 14.92 7.64
C LEU A 60 -5.93 14.19 8.10
N GLN A 61 -4.92 14.94 8.56
CA GLN A 61 -3.70 14.35 9.14
C GLN A 61 -4.06 13.38 10.27
N ASN A 62 -4.93 13.79 11.18
CA ASN A 62 -5.34 12.97 12.31
C ASN A 62 -6.10 11.71 11.86
N LEU A 63 -6.90 11.79 10.80
CA LEU A 63 -7.60 10.64 10.26
C LEU A 63 -6.60 9.61 9.73
N TYR A 64 -5.57 10.04 8.99
CA TYR A 64 -4.51 9.14 8.54
C TYR A 64 -3.75 8.51 9.70
N GLU A 65 -3.35 9.33 10.68
CA GLU A 65 -2.62 8.83 11.84
C GLU A 65 -3.43 7.79 12.61
N SER A 66 -4.73 8.01 12.77
CA SER A 66 -5.62 7.05 13.42
C SER A 66 -5.71 5.74 12.66
N PHE A 67 -5.79 5.83 11.34
CA PHE A 67 -5.79 4.63 10.49
C PHE A 67 -4.49 3.84 10.67
N PHE A 68 -3.35 4.50 10.56
CA PHE A 68 -2.05 3.82 10.64
C PHE A 68 -1.80 3.19 12.01
N LYS A 69 -2.33 3.78 13.09
CA LYS A 69 -2.19 3.22 14.44
C LYS A 69 -2.83 1.84 14.58
N THR A 70 -3.86 1.55 13.79
CA THR A 70 -4.62 0.31 13.89
C THR A 70 -4.15 -0.75 12.89
N GLN A 71 -3.23 -0.40 11.98
CA GLN A 71 -2.73 -1.31 10.97
C GLN A 71 -1.30 -1.73 11.29
N LYS A 72 -0.79 -2.72 10.54
CA LYS A 72 0.54 -3.26 10.77
C LYS A 72 1.58 -2.55 9.92
N MET A 73 2.53 -1.89 10.57
CA MET A 73 3.65 -1.26 9.87
C MET A 73 4.76 -2.29 9.62
N LEU A 74 5.22 -2.36 8.38
CA LEU A 74 6.33 -3.22 7.97
C LEU A 74 7.60 -2.37 7.85
N GLU A 75 8.67 -2.82 8.52
CA GLU A 75 9.96 -2.12 8.48
C GLU A 75 10.56 -2.16 7.08
N MET A 76 11.29 -1.10 6.73
CA MET A 76 12.04 -1.03 5.48
C MET A 76 13.54 -1.11 5.80
N THR A 77 14.11 -2.29 5.56
CA THR A 77 15.50 -2.60 5.86
C THR A 77 16.41 -2.36 4.66
N VAL A 78 17.73 -2.45 4.88
CA VAL A 78 18.70 -2.36 3.78
C VAL A 78 18.46 -3.45 2.75
N GLU A 79 18.10 -4.66 3.18
CA GLU A 79 17.80 -5.77 2.28
C GLU A 79 16.63 -5.46 1.35
N ILE A 80 15.63 -4.71 1.83
CA ILE A 80 14.51 -4.26 1.00
C ILE A 80 15.00 -3.29 -0.08
N PHE A 81 15.89 -2.37 0.27
CA PHE A 81 16.47 -1.44 -0.71
C PHE A 81 17.31 -2.18 -1.74
N ASP A 82 18.07 -3.19 -1.33
CA ASP A 82 18.83 -4.02 -2.28
C ASP A 82 17.90 -4.76 -3.23
N LYS A 83 16.82 -5.32 -2.72
CA LYS A 83 15.82 -5.99 -3.55
C LYS A 83 15.15 -5.02 -4.53
N ALA A 84 14.81 -3.83 -4.07
CA ALA A 84 14.25 -2.78 -4.93
C ALA A 84 15.21 -2.37 -6.03
N THR A 85 16.51 -2.30 -5.71
CA THR A 85 17.56 -2.01 -6.68
C THR A 85 17.56 -3.06 -7.79
N GLN A 86 17.50 -4.34 -7.41
CA GLN A 86 17.46 -5.44 -8.39
C GLN A 86 16.19 -5.39 -9.25
N LEU A 87 15.03 -5.12 -8.63
CA LEU A 87 13.78 -4.97 -9.37
C LEU A 87 13.87 -3.87 -10.42
N ARG A 88 14.45 -2.72 -10.07
CA ARG A 88 14.64 -1.63 -11.02
C ARG A 88 15.62 -1.97 -12.13
N ALA A 89 16.67 -2.72 -11.80
CA ALA A 89 17.63 -3.18 -12.80
C ALA A 89 16.98 -4.13 -13.80
N ASP A 90 16.06 -4.99 -13.33
CA ASP A 90 15.40 -5.98 -14.16
C ASP A 90 14.22 -5.40 -14.96
N PHE A 91 13.57 -4.35 -14.46
CA PHE A 91 12.37 -3.76 -15.07
C PHE A 91 12.55 -2.26 -15.28
N ASN A 92 12.92 -1.85 -16.48
CA ASN A 92 13.24 -0.45 -16.81
C ASN A 92 12.14 0.56 -16.50
N SER A 93 10.89 0.15 -16.65
CA SER A 93 9.74 1.03 -16.43
C SER A 93 9.36 1.19 -14.97
N LEU A 94 9.93 0.39 -14.08
CA LEU A 94 9.59 0.41 -12.66
C LEU A 94 10.26 1.58 -11.97
N LYS A 95 9.46 2.47 -11.36
CA LYS A 95 9.95 3.63 -10.63
C LYS A 95 10.38 3.24 -9.22
N THR A 96 11.25 4.07 -8.62
CA THR A 96 11.81 3.79 -7.30
C THR A 96 10.76 3.57 -6.20
N PRO A 97 9.72 4.41 -6.06
CA PRO A 97 8.70 4.14 -5.03
C PRO A 97 8.01 2.81 -5.23
N ASP A 98 7.64 2.47 -6.46
CA ASP A 98 6.96 1.20 -6.77
C ASP A 98 7.87 0.01 -6.48
N ALA A 99 9.15 0.12 -6.81
CA ALA A 99 10.13 -0.93 -6.53
C ALA A 99 10.27 -1.16 -5.01
N LEU A 100 10.27 -0.07 -4.22
CA LEU A 100 10.35 -0.16 -2.77
C LEU A 100 9.10 -0.80 -2.18
N HIS A 101 7.93 -0.48 -2.69
CA HIS A 101 6.68 -1.10 -2.22
C HIS A 101 6.65 -2.59 -2.53
N LEU A 102 6.98 -2.97 -3.76
CA LEU A 102 7.03 -4.38 -4.13
C LEU A 102 8.08 -5.15 -3.31
N ALA A 103 9.26 -4.56 -3.15
CA ALA A 103 10.33 -5.18 -2.36
C ALA A 103 9.91 -5.38 -0.89
N THR A 104 9.22 -4.40 -0.31
CA THR A 104 8.73 -4.48 1.07
C THR A 104 7.71 -5.62 1.20
N ALA A 105 6.73 -5.67 0.31
CA ALA A 105 5.72 -6.71 0.33
C ALA A 105 6.32 -8.11 0.17
N LEU A 106 7.26 -8.25 -0.75
CA LEU A 106 7.95 -9.53 -0.99
C LEU A 106 8.81 -9.95 0.21
N HIS A 107 9.57 -9.01 0.77
CA HIS A 107 10.46 -9.29 1.91
C HIS A 107 9.69 -9.77 3.14
N HIS A 108 8.54 -9.17 3.40
CA HIS A 108 7.70 -9.52 4.54
C HIS A 108 6.71 -10.65 4.24
N ASN A 109 6.83 -11.28 3.07
CA ASN A 109 5.96 -12.41 2.67
C ASN A 109 4.48 -12.06 2.69
N CYS A 110 4.14 -10.87 2.19
CA CYS A 110 2.74 -10.50 2.04
C CYS A 110 2.06 -11.39 1.02
N ASP A 111 0.80 -11.72 1.27
CA ASP A 111 0.02 -12.58 0.39
C ASP A 111 -0.56 -11.81 -0.78
N GLU A 112 -0.91 -10.54 -0.56
CA GLU A 112 -1.49 -9.66 -1.58
C GLU A 112 -0.94 -8.25 -1.45
N PHE A 113 -0.91 -7.55 -2.56
CA PHE A 113 -0.56 -6.14 -2.67
C PHE A 113 -1.73 -5.46 -3.40
N TRP A 114 -2.52 -4.68 -2.68
CA TRP A 114 -3.68 -4.00 -3.25
C TRP A 114 -3.30 -2.65 -3.82
N THR A 115 -3.65 -2.45 -5.08
CA THR A 115 -3.36 -1.22 -5.83
C THR A 115 -4.45 -0.95 -6.86
N ASN A 116 -4.39 0.22 -7.50
CA ASN A 116 -5.17 0.53 -8.70
C ASN A 116 -4.29 0.57 -9.95
N ASP A 117 -3.02 0.19 -9.83
CA ASP A 117 -2.04 0.29 -10.92
C ASP A 117 -1.81 -1.07 -11.59
N ASN A 118 -2.32 -1.20 -12.82
CA ASN A 118 -2.18 -2.44 -13.60
C ASN A 118 -0.74 -2.75 -14.02
N ARG A 119 0.14 -1.75 -14.05
CA ARG A 119 1.53 -1.95 -14.49
C ARG A 119 2.29 -2.87 -13.54
N LEU A 120 1.99 -2.80 -12.25
CA LEU A 120 2.67 -3.62 -11.24
C LEU A 120 2.27 -5.09 -11.34
N ASN A 121 1.09 -5.38 -11.84
CA ASN A 121 0.60 -6.74 -11.98
C ASN A 121 1.48 -7.58 -12.90
N SER A 122 2.06 -6.97 -13.94
CA SER A 122 2.94 -7.70 -14.87
C SER A 122 4.28 -8.08 -14.24
N ILE A 123 4.70 -7.36 -13.19
CA ILE A 123 5.98 -7.60 -12.52
C ILE A 123 5.84 -8.70 -11.46
N ALA A 124 4.74 -8.68 -10.71
CA ALA A 124 4.50 -9.64 -9.63
C ALA A 124 3.03 -10.10 -9.66
N PRO A 125 2.63 -10.90 -10.68
CA PRO A 125 1.22 -11.22 -10.92
C PRO A 125 0.56 -12.05 -9.81
N SER A 126 1.34 -12.84 -9.07
CA SER A 126 0.77 -13.63 -7.97
C SER A 126 0.53 -12.81 -6.71
N LEU A 127 1.17 -11.65 -6.58
CA LEU A 127 1.10 -10.78 -5.41
C LEU A 127 0.15 -9.61 -5.64
N VAL A 128 0.29 -8.91 -6.76
CA VAL A 128 -0.40 -7.64 -7.02
C VAL A 128 -1.85 -7.89 -7.44
N LYS A 129 -2.77 -7.19 -6.79
CA LYS A 129 -4.20 -7.23 -7.09
C LYS A 129 -4.69 -5.82 -7.36
N ASN A 130 -5.21 -5.57 -8.57
CA ASN A 130 -5.95 -4.33 -8.80
C ASN A 130 -7.38 -4.55 -8.30
N VAL A 131 -7.64 -4.06 -7.08
CA VAL A 131 -8.90 -4.32 -6.38
C VAL A 131 -10.05 -3.41 -6.83
N LEU A 132 -9.77 -2.44 -7.69
CA LEU A 132 -10.76 -1.47 -8.16
C LEU A 132 -11.35 -1.84 -9.53
N ILE A 133 -10.77 -2.80 -10.21
CA ILE A 133 -11.32 -3.37 -11.44
C ILE A 133 -12.37 -4.41 -11.07
N THR A 134 -13.54 -4.27 -11.67
CA THR A 134 -14.61 -5.25 -11.53
C THR A 134 -14.55 -6.29 -12.63
#